data_3e358b6eaca032fd69bf02f19001a8dc
#
_entry.id   3e358b6eaca032fd69bf02f19001a8dc
#
_cell.length_a   1.000
_cell.length_b   1.000
_cell.length_c   1.000
_cell.angle_alpha   90.00
_cell.angle_beta   90.00
_cell.angle_gamma   90.00
#
_symmetry.space_group_name_H-M   'P 1'
#
loop_
_entity.id
_entity.type
_entity.pdbx_description
1 polymer ?
#
loop_
_entity_poly.entity_id
_entity_poly.type
_entity_poly.pdbx_seq_one_letter_code
_entity_poly.pdbx_strand_id
1 'polypeptide(L)'
;MRCPCSAWKLLLVLFALALLTACSGVSHPAGNTGGNVGGTGGANLACKGMSVGQTASLNGFVPFSSSSLWNTDISSAPVDPNSNTLIGNWVGSVNVHPDWGNDPTYGIPYVVVSGSQSLVNVNLGAYGGESDPGPMPVPASAPVEGGSSSTGDRHVLALDNGNCFLYVLYNSSVNPDGSWNADSTAVWDLLGNEQRPYTWASADAAGLPIFPGLVRYDEVATGNIQHAFRFTLPKSRAAFVPPASHWAANSSDPTAPPMGMRLRLKSSYDISGFDAQMQVILTAMKTYGLILADNGSALYVTGVSDSRWGSDLESLKTVPASAFEVVQMTPVYTNANYPTGSAPTISSLTASAAHVSSGGSVTLSWSASSADYVIVRPGLGAVRGTTATVNPTATTTYTLYATNQYGRTSATVTVNVP
;
A
#
# COMPACT_ATOMS: atom_id res chain seq x y z
N MET A 1 -32.03 -72.87 2.60
CA MET A 1 -33.37 -73.17 3.16
C MET A 1 -34.03 -71.83 3.49
N ARG A 2 -35.06 -71.55 2.75
CA ARG A 2 -36.34 -70.85 3.01
C ARG A 2 -36.39 -69.74 4.11
N CYS A 3 -36.79 -68.56 3.66
CA CYS A 3 -37.54 -67.50 4.37
C CYS A 3 -38.71 -68.03 5.19
N PRO A 4 -39.35 -67.26 6.11
CA PRO A 4 -40.20 -66.16 5.66
C PRO A 4 -40.30 -64.89 6.58
N CYS A 5 -40.77 -63.86 5.87
CA CYS A 5 -41.55 -62.66 6.21
C CYS A 5 -42.23 -62.53 7.58
N SER A 6 -42.23 -61.33 8.15
CA SER A 6 -43.50 -60.68 8.44
C SER A 6 -43.33 -59.16 8.57
N ALA A 7 -44.26 -58.47 7.94
CA ALA A 7 -44.40 -57.03 7.87
C ALA A 7 -45.06 -56.48 9.13
N TRP A 8 -44.65 -55.28 9.53
CA TRP A 8 -45.53 -54.36 10.27
C TRP A 8 -45.34 -52.93 9.80
N LYS A 9 -46.42 -52.38 9.34
CA LYS A 9 -46.61 -50.98 8.99
C LYS A 9 -46.69 -50.14 10.27
N LEU A 10 -45.98 -49.03 10.32
CA LEU A 10 -46.43 -47.90 11.13
C LEU A 10 -45.96 -46.57 10.51
N LEU A 11 -46.92 -45.79 10.16
CA LEU A 11 -47.14 -44.37 10.04
C LEU A 11 -45.89 -43.46 9.94
N LEU A 12 -45.79 -42.85 8.77
CA LEU A 12 -45.04 -41.61 8.51
C LEU A 12 -45.66 -40.43 9.26
N VAL A 13 -44.88 -39.75 10.09
CA VAL A 13 -45.08 -38.35 10.42
C VAL A 13 -43.91 -37.60 9.83
N LEU A 14 -44.16 -36.84 8.76
CA LEU A 14 -43.26 -35.91 8.13
C LEU A 14 -43.10 -34.70 9.07
N PHE A 15 -41.94 -34.59 9.72
CA PHE A 15 -41.44 -33.31 10.18
C PHE A 15 -40.37 -32.87 9.18
N ALA A 16 -40.76 -31.94 8.30
CA ALA A 16 -39.85 -31.19 7.45
C ALA A 16 -39.09 -30.21 8.36
N LEU A 17 -37.91 -30.61 8.81
CA LEU A 17 -36.92 -29.69 9.41
C LEU A 17 -36.18 -29.03 8.25
N ALA A 18 -36.58 -27.82 7.91
CA ALA A 18 -35.83 -26.95 7.01
C ALA A 18 -34.51 -26.58 7.73
N LEU A 19 -33.43 -27.28 7.39
CA LEU A 19 -32.08 -26.85 7.66
C LEU A 19 -31.81 -25.64 6.74
N LEU A 20 -32.06 -24.45 7.26
CA LEU A 20 -31.46 -23.22 6.75
C LEU A 20 -29.95 -23.33 7.03
N THR A 21 -29.19 -23.85 6.06
CA THR A 21 -27.77 -23.58 5.97
C THR A 21 -27.63 -22.08 5.68
N ALA A 22 -27.45 -21.30 6.74
CA ALA A 22 -26.93 -19.96 6.60
C ALA A 22 -25.49 -20.09 6.09
N CYS A 23 -25.29 -20.06 4.78
CA CYS A 23 -24.05 -19.59 4.21
C CYS A 23 -23.88 -18.15 4.67
N SER A 24 -23.19 -17.94 5.77
CA SER A 24 -22.58 -16.66 6.07
C SER A 24 -21.51 -16.43 5.00
N GLY A 25 -21.93 -15.96 3.85
CA GLY A 25 -21.04 -15.29 2.92
C GLY A 25 -20.41 -14.14 3.69
N VAL A 26 -19.14 -14.21 3.97
CA VAL A 26 -18.32 -13.04 4.30
C VAL A 26 -18.45 -12.14 3.07
N SER A 27 -19.40 -11.22 3.12
CA SER A 27 -19.42 -10.10 2.19
C SER A 27 -18.14 -9.33 2.48
N HIS A 28 -17.13 -9.49 1.61
CA HIS A 28 -16.13 -8.46 1.45
C HIS A 28 -16.92 -7.17 1.23
N PRO A 29 -16.61 -6.07 1.94
CA PRO A 29 -17.15 -4.80 1.52
C PRO A 29 -16.78 -4.67 0.04
N ALA A 30 -17.81 -4.64 -0.81
CA ALA A 30 -17.63 -4.32 -2.21
C ALA A 30 -16.79 -3.05 -2.23
N GLY A 31 -15.64 -3.12 -2.88
CA GLY A 31 -14.78 -1.97 -3.06
C GLY A 31 -15.67 -0.81 -3.44
N ASN A 32 -15.47 0.31 -2.80
CA ASN A 32 -16.30 1.51 -2.84
C ASN A 32 -16.92 1.67 -4.23
N THR A 33 -18.24 1.42 -4.33
CA THR A 33 -18.96 1.54 -5.60
C THR A 33 -18.72 2.93 -6.11
N GLY A 34 -17.85 3.05 -7.12
CA GLY A 34 -17.57 4.23 -7.91
C GLY A 34 -17.94 5.55 -7.24
N GLY A 35 -17.20 5.98 -6.25
CA GLY A 35 -17.25 7.37 -5.81
C GLY A 35 -16.91 8.19 -7.03
N ASN A 36 -17.93 8.82 -7.61
CA ASN A 36 -17.79 9.78 -8.69
C ASN A 36 -16.62 10.70 -8.29
N VAL A 37 -15.47 10.62 -8.98
CA VAL A 37 -14.35 11.56 -8.80
C VAL A 37 -14.77 12.94 -9.32
N GLY A 38 -15.89 13.41 -8.85
CA GLY A 38 -16.52 14.69 -9.12
C GLY A 38 -16.49 15.53 -7.86
N GLY A 39 -15.32 16.06 -7.51
CA GLY A 39 -15.13 17.06 -6.48
C GLY A 39 -14.29 18.19 -7.05
N THR A 40 -14.89 19.34 -7.18
CA THR A 40 -14.18 20.61 -7.40
C THR A 40 -13.03 20.74 -6.42
N GLY A 41 -11.80 20.78 -6.95
CA GLY A 41 -10.59 20.85 -6.15
C GLY A 41 -10.62 21.95 -5.09
N GLY A 42 -10.15 21.66 -3.91
CA GLY A 42 -9.73 22.64 -2.94
C GLY A 42 -10.36 22.63 -1.55
N ALA A 43 -11.41 21.88 -1.26
CA ALA A 43 -11.99 21.83 0.07
C ALA A 43 -11.25 20.82 0.97
N ASN A 44 -10.74 21.28 2.10
CA ASN A 44 -10.29 20.56 3.30
C ASN A 44 -10.00 19.05 3.18
N LEU A 45 -9.03 18.68 2.33
CA LEU A 45 -8.51 17.32 2.35
C LEU A 45 -7.81 17.06 3.69
N ALA A 46 -8.06 15.90 4.28
CA ALA A 46 -7.53 15.56 5.61
C ALA A 46 -6.00 15.67 5.70
N CYS A 47 -5.29 15.39 4.60
CA CYS A 47 -3.83 15.47 4.53
C CYS A 47 -3.25 16.89 4.54
N LYS A 48 -4.08 17.94 4.34
CA LYS A 48 -3.61 19.34 4.36
C LYS A 48 -3.03 19.76 5.71
N GLY A 49 -3.37 19.04 6.79
CA GLY A 49 -2.79 19.24 8.10
C GLY A 49 -1.34 18.80 8.22
N MET A 50 -0.81 17.99 7.30
CA MET A 50 0.58 17.53 7.34
C MET A 50 1.54 18.72 7.21
N SER A 51 2.56 18.78 8.06
CA SER A 51 3.66 19.75 7.94
C SER A 51 4.50 19.45 6.70
N VAL A 52 5.02 20.49 6.04
CA VAL A 52 5.91 20.34 4.87
C VAL A 52 7.36 20.20 5.32
N GLY A 53 8.12 19.29 4.69
CA GLY A 53 9.54 19.08 4.96
C GLY A 53 9.93 17.61 5.02
N GLN A 54 11.23 17.36 5.21
CA GLN A 54 11.77 16.02 5.44
C GLN A 54 11.39 15.55 6.85
N THR A 55 10.94 14.31 6.96
CA THR A 55 10.51 13.68 8.22
C THR A 55 9.48 14.53 8.99
N ALA A 56 8.69 15.32 8.25
CA ALA A 56 7.74 16.24 8.83
C ALA A 56 6.56 15.53 9.47
N SER A 57 6.02 16.06 10.57
CA SER A 57 4.87 15.47 11.25
C SER A 57 3.63 15.44 10.35
N LEU A 58 2.92 14.31 10.39
CA LEU A 58 1.61 14.20 9.76
C LEU A 58 0.50 14.86 10.57
N ASN A 59 0.78 15.34 11.79
CA ASN A 59 -0.16 16.00 12.68
C ASN A 59 -1.46 15.21 12.89
N GLY A 60 -1.33 13.89 13.07
CA GLY A 60 -2.44 12.97 13.30
C GLY A 60 -3.15 12.48 12.03
N PHE A 61 -2.70 12.86 10.83
CA PHE A 61 -3.22 12.26 9.61
C PHE A 61 -2.78 10.81 9.50
N VAL A 62 -3.74 9.90 9.34
CA VAL A 62 -3.53 8.47 9.10
C VAL A 62 -3.83 8.18 7.63
N PRO A 63 -2.87 7.66 6.85
CA PRO A 63 -3.11 7.24 5.48
C PRO A 63 -4.22 6.19 5.40
N PHE A 64 -5.05 6.29 4.36
CA PHE A 64 -6.18 5.42 4.07
C PHE A 64 -7.35 5.55 5.07
N SER A 65 -8.44 4.90 4.77
CA SER A 65 -9.62 4.87 5.62
C SER A 65 -9.44 3.92 6.80
N SER A 66 -10.28 4.06 7.82
CA SER A 66 -10.30 3.12 8.96
C SER A 66 -10.68 1.69 8.56
N SER A 67 -11.28 1.49 7.39
CA SER A 67 -11.59 0.16 6.83
C SER A 67 -10.43 -0.46 6.04
N SER A 68 -9.35 0.28 5.83
CA SER A 68 -8.14 -0.26 5.22
C SER A 68 -7.57 -1.42 6.03
N LEU A 69 -7.08 -2.44 5.35
CA LEU A 69 -6.40 -3.55 6.03
C LEU A 69 -5.14 -3.10 6.78
N TRP A 70 -4.56 -1.95 6.43
CA TRP A 70 -3.48 -1.34 7.20
C TRP A 70 -3.94 -0.87 8.58
N ASN A 71 -5.16 -0.33 8.67
CA ASN A 71 -5.70 0.35 9.85
C ASN A 71 -6.70 -0.52 10.64
N THR A 72 -6.97 -1.74 10.17
CA THR A 72 -7.91 -2.65 10.82
C THR A 72 -7.31 -3.26 12.08
N ASP A 73 -8.02 -3.12 13.20
CA ASP A 73 -7.72 -3.80 14.45
C ASP A 73 -7.88 -5.32 14.29
N ILE A 74 -6.80 -6.04 14.51
CA ILE A 74 -6.74 -7.51 14.43
C ILE A 74 -6.56 -8.18 15.79
N SER A 75 -6.68 -7.46 16.89
CA SER A 75 -6.43 -7.98 18.24
C SER A 75 -7.27 -9.21 18.58
N SER A 76 -8.47 -9.31 18.00
CA SER A 76 -9.40 -10.45 18.16
C SER A 76 -9.46 -11.38 16.93
N ALA A 77 -8.66 -11.13 15.88
CA ALA A 77 -8.69 -11.96 14.67
C ALA A 77 -8.24 -13.40 14.98
N PRO A 78 -8.81 -14.42 14.31
CA PRO A 78 -8.42 -15.82 14.51
C PRO A 78 -6.94 -16.05 14.20
N VAL A 79 -6.32 -16.93 14.95
CA VAL A 79 -4.94 -17.40 14.70
C VAL A 79 -4.97 -18.43 13.56
N ASP A 80 -4.00 -18.35 12.65
CA ASP A 80 -3.83 -19.35 11.59
C ASP A 80 -3.50 -20.72 12.18
N PRO A 81 -4.15 -21.81 11.75
CA PRO A 81 -3.87 -23.15 12.24
C PRO A 81 -2.40 -23.59 12.11
N ASN A 82 -1.68 -23.02 11.12
CA ASN A 82 -0.27 -23.30 10.86
C ASN A 82 0.67 -22.30 11.53
N SER A 83 0.17 -21.40 12.39
CA SER A 83 0.94 -20.31 12.98
C SER A 83 2.26 -20.78 13.61
N ASN A 84 2.23 -21.85 14.41
CA ASN A 84 3.45 -22.36 15.04
C ASN A 84 4.47 -22.88 14.03
N THR A 85 4.02 -23.53 12.97
CA THR A 85 4.89 -24.02 11.88
C THR A 85 5.50 -22.86 11.09
N LEU A 86 4.70 -21.83 10.78
CA LEU A 86 5.16 -20.63 10.09
C LEU A 86 6.20 -19.88 10.92
N ILE A 87 5.93 -19.66 12.21
CA ILE A 87 6.89 -19.01 13.11
C ILE A 87 8.16 -19.85 13.24
N GLY A 88 8.05 -21.16 13.56
CA GLY A 88 9.19 -22.00 13.82
C GLY A 88 10.09 -22.25 12.62
N ASN A 89 9.51 -22.50 11.45
CA ASN A 89 10.26 -22.91 10.27
C ASN A 89 10.71 -21.75 9.37
N TRP A 90 9.95 -20.64 9.37
CA TRP A 90 10.16 -19.57 8.39
C TRP A 90 10.58 -18.24 9.01
N VAL A 91 10.02 -17.86 10.16
CA VAL A 91 10.53 -16.70 10.92
C VAL A 91 11.78 -17.10 11.69
N GLY A 92 11.76 -18.27 12.31
CA GLY A 92 12.89 -18.86 13.02
C GLY A 92 13.06 -18.36 14.44
N SER A 93 14.20 -18.74 15.05
CA SER A 93 14.57 -18.34 16.41
C SER A 93 15.32 -17.01 16.39
N VAL A 94 14.65 -15.96 15.90
CA VAL A 94 15.18 -14.59 15.83
C VAL A 94 14.34 -13.66 16.71
N ASN A 95 14.87 -12.49 16.97
CA ASN A 95 14.13 -11.41 17.64
C ASN A 95 13.74 -10.32 16.65
N VAL A 96 12.81 -9.48 17.02
CA VAL A 96 12.49 -8.25 16.29
C VAL A 96 13.77 -7.44 16.04
N HIS A 97 13.98 -7.02 14.82
CA HIS A 97 15.03 -6.08 14.48
C HIS A 97 14.40 -4.74 14.03
N PRO A 98 14.51 -3.67 14.82
CA PRO A 98 14.12 -2.35 14.35
C PRO A 98 15.10 -1.91 13.27
N ASP A 99 14.60 -1.76 12.04
CA ASP A 99 15.41 -1.37 10.88
C ASP A 99 15.30 0.14 10.65
N TRP A 100 15.55 0.90 11.69
CA TRP A 100 15.59 2.36 11.72
C TRP A 100 16.31 2.84 12.99
N GLY A 101 16.68 4.13 13.01
CA GLY A 101 17.35 4.72 14.19
C GLY A 101 17.55 6.21 14.04
N ASN A 102 18.48 6.74 14.81
CA ASN A 102 18.87 8.15 14.77
C ASN A 102 19.91 8.48 13.70
N ASP A 103 20.49 7.48 13.05
CA ASP A 103 21.36 7.65 11.88
C ASP A 103 20.50 7.92 10.64
N PRO A 104 20.71 9.01 9.90
CA PRO A 104 19.89 9.37 8.74
C PRO A 104 20.03 8.38 7.56
N THR A 105 21.03 7.49 7.60
CA THR A 105 21.22 6.44 6.60
C THR A 105 20.53 5.13 6.96
N TYR A 106 19.89 5.06 8.14
CA TYR A 106 19.31 3.82 8.66
C TYR A 106 17.79 3.97 8.84
N GLY A 107 17.04 3.33 7.98
CA GLY A 107 15.58 3.43 7.82
C GLY A 107 15.19 4.12 6.51
N ILE A 108 13.90 4.16 6.21
CA ILE A 108 13.37 4.74 4.97
C ILE A 108 12.87 6.15 5.24
N PRO A 109 13.56 7.19 4.74
CA PRO A 109 13.15 8.57 4.93
C PRO A 109 11.99 8.96 4.01
N TYR A 110 11.31 10.07 4.33
CA TYR A 110 10.28 10.66 3.48
C TYR A 110 10.33 12.18 3.48
N VAL A 111 9.65 12.76 2.51
CA VAL A 111 9.39 14.22 2.48
C VAL A 111 7.90 14.47 2.28
N VAL A 112 7.36 15.42 3.01
CA VAL A 112 6.04 15.99 2.74
C VAL A 112 6.24 17.25 1.88
N VAL A 113 5.59 17.29 0.73
CA VAL A 113 5.61 18.42 -0.19
C VAL A 113 4.27 19.13 -0.21
N SER A 114 4.28 20.42 -0.54
CA SER A 114 3.04 21.18 -0.72
C SER A 114 2.39 20.85 -2.07
N GLY A 115 1.09 21.09 -2.21
CA GLY A 115 0.39 20.94 -3.48
C GLY A 115 0.87 21.88 -4.61
N SER A 116 1.77 22.81 -4.29
CA SER A 116 2.45 23.69 -5.28
C SER A 116 3.86 23.22 -5.64
N GLN A 117 4.30 22.05 -5.13
CA GLN A 117 5.59 21.46 -5.52
C GLN A 117 5.64 21.23 -7.03
N SER A 118 6.70 21.74 -7.67
CA SER A 118 6.91 21.53 -9.09
C SER A 118 6.98 20.05 -9.45
N LEU A 119 6.30 19.67 -10.50
CA LEU A 119 6.33 18.33 -11.04
C LEU A 119 7.60 18.12 -11.88
N VAL A 120 8.26 17.00 -11.68
CA VAL A 120 9.47 16.61 -12.43
C VAL A 120 9.23 15.29 -13.18
N ASN A 121 9.92 15.12 -14.30
CA ASN A 121 9.88 13.85 -15.02
C ASN A 121 10.58 12.75 -14.21
N VAL A 122 10.06 11.53 -14.32
CA VAL A 122 10.70 10.32 -13.81
C VAL A 122 10.91 9.36 -14.98
N ASN A 123 12.17 9.05 -15.26
CA ASN A 123 12.56 8.09 -16.28
C ASN A 123 12.45 6.68 -15.68
N LEU A 124 11.63 5.83 -16.27
CA LEU A 124 11.38 4.49 -15.77
C LEU A 124 12.38 3.48 -16.34
N GLY A 125 12.92 2.64 -15.47
CA GLY A 125 13.88 1.57 -15.78
C GLY A 125 13.21 0.19 -15.86
N ALA A 126 13.71 -0.76 -15.06
CA ALA A 126 13.46 -2.20 -15.18
C ALA A 126 11.98 -2.61 -15.10
N TYR A 127 11.19 -1.94 -14.27
CA TYR A 127 9.78 -2.29 -14.00
C TYR A 127 8.79 -1.28 -14.57
N GLY A 128 9.17 -0.58 -15.64
CA GLY A 128 8.33 0.47 -16.25
C GLY A 128 6.94 0.02 -16.67
N GLY A 129 6.76 -1.26 -17.04
CA GLY A 129 5.46 -1.82 -17.42
C GLY A 129 4.44 -1.90 -16.28
N GLU A 130 4.92 -1.99 -15.04
CA GLU A 130 4.12 -2.08 -13.82
C GLU A 130 4.15 -0.75 -13.01
N SER A 131 4.76 0.28 -13.56
CA SER A 131 4.96 1.57 -12.88
C SER A 131 3.92 2.59 -13.25
N ASP A 132 3.67 3.52 -12.33
CA ASP A 132 2.88 4.72 -12.60
C ASP A 132 3.74 5.77 -13.29
N PRO A 133 3.30 6.34 -14.42
CA PRO A 133 4.12 7.31 -15.13
C PRO A 133 4.15 8.67 -14.39
N GLY A 134 5.29 9.36 -14.49
CA GLY A 134 5.38 10.77 -14.09
C GLY A 134 4.56 11.71 -15.03
N PRO A 135 4.59 13.04 -14.75
CA PRO A 135 5.48 13.68 -13.80
C PRO A 135 5.02 13.57 -12.34
N MET A 136 5.94 13.76 -11.39
CA MET A 136 5.69 13.62 -9.96
C MET A 136 6.25 14.80 -9.15
N PRO A 137 5.62 15.20 -8.03
CA PRO A 137 6.09 16.30 -7.19
C PRO A 137 7.22 15.86 -6.25
N VAL A 138 8.31 15.38 -6.81
CA VAL A 138 9.49 14.89 -6.06
C VAL A 138 10.61 15.93 -6.19
N PRO A 139 10.94 16.68 -5.12
CA PRO A 139 12.00 17.67 -5.22
C PRO A 139 13.37 17.00 -5.39
N ALA A 140 14.29 17.65 -6.10
CA ALA A 140 15.65 17.14 -6.29
C ALA A 140 16.41 16.91 -4.96
N SER A 141 15.99 17.58 -3.90
CA SER A 141 16.51 17.42 -2.53
C SER A 141 15.78 16.36 -1.71
N ALA A 142 14.86 15.58 -2.30
CA ALA A 142 14.17 14.52 -1.58
C ALA A 142 15.20 13.53 -0.96
N PRO A 143 15.00 13.11 0.30
CA PRO A 143 15.91 12.18 0.93
C PRO A 143 15.81 10.81 0.26
N VAL A 144 16.95 10.19 0.04
CA VAL A 144 17.10 8.85 -0.53
C VAL A 144 17.46 7.89 0.60
N GLU A 145 16.81 6.73 0.64
CA GLU A 145 17.15 5.66 1.59
C GLU A 145 18.63 5.29 1.52
N GLY A 146 19.24 5.20 2.69
CA GLY A 146 20.68 4.95 2.83
C GLY A 146 21.56 6.13 2.44
N GLY A 147 20.99 7.29 2.12
CA GLY A 147 21.69 8.51 1.69
C GLY A 147 22.01 8.53 0.20
N SER A 148 22.59 9.65 -0.27
CA SER A 148 22.85 9.90 -1.70
C SER A 148 23.82 8.91 -2.33
N SER A 149 24.75 8.34 -1.55
CA SER A 149 25.75 7.36 -1.98
C SER A 149 25.34 5.90 -1.76
N SER A 150 24.11 5.64 -1.30
CA SER A 150 23.60 4.29 -1.09
C SER A 150 23.67 3.45 -2.37
N THR A 151 23.99 2.17 -2.21
CA THR A 151 23.92 1.14 -3.26
C THR A 151 22.81 0.12 -3.00
N GLY A 152 21.97 0.38 -1.97
CA GLY A 152 20.78 -0.42 -1.65
C GLY A 152 19.58 -0.04 -2.51
N ASP A 153 18.39 -0.22 -1.95
CA ASP A 153 17.10 -0.07 -2.66
C ASP A 153 16.79 1.37 -3.05
N ARG A 154 17.41 2.37 -2.36
CA ARG A 154 17.32 3.78 -2.72
C ARG A 154 15.90 4.29 -2.91
N HIS A 155 15.02 3.93 -1.97
CA HIS A 155 13.65 4.43 -2.00
C HIS A 155 13.62 5.95 -1.80
N VAL A 156 12.68 6.59 -2.51
CA VAL A 156 12.27 7.98 -2.28
C VAL A 156 10.77 8.01 -2.08
N LEU A 157 10.34 8.57 -0.95
CA LEU A 157 8.94 8.70 -0.58
C LEU A 157 8.56 10.18 -0.51
N ALA A 158 7.60 10.62 -1.34
CA ALA A 158 7.08 11.98 -1.31
C ALA A 158 5.56 11.98 -1.09
N LEU A 159 5.11 12.68 -0.05
CA LEU A 159 3.70 12.86 0.27
C LEU A 159 3.26 14.26 -0.15
N ASP A 160 2.29 14.34 -1.04
CA ASP A 160 1.68 15.60 -1.44
C ASP A 160 0.51 15.95 -0.52
N ASN A 161 0.69 16.94 0.36
CA ASN A 161 -0.36 17.37 1.29
C ASN A 161 -1.47 18.19 0.61
N GLY A 162 -1.24 18.68 -0.61
CA GLY A 162 -2.24 19.43 -1.36
C GLY A 162 -3.27 18.55 -2.05
N ASN A 163 -2.84 17.36 -2.51
CA ASN A 163 -3.66 16.43 -3.27
C ASN A 163 -3.84 15.06 -2.60
N CYS A 164 -3.21 14.82 -1.44
CA CYS A 164 -3.26 13.56 -0.70
C CYS A 164 -2.80 12.34 -1.51
N PHE A 165 -1.71 12.47 -2.24
CA PHE A 165 -1.05 11.35 -2.90
C PHE A 165 0.30 11.06 -2.27
N LEU A 166 0.65 9.77 -2.23
CA LEU A 166 1.99 9.28 -1.96
C LEU A 166 2.64 8.87 -3.28
N TYR A 167 3.86 9.30 -3.50
CA TYR A 167 4.72 8.91 -4.63
C TYR A 167 5.90 8.14 -4.08
N VAL A 168 6.14 6.97 -4.66
CA VAL A 168 7.21 6.06 -4.25
C VAL A 168 8.08 5.75 -5.46
N LEU A 169 9.40 5.92 -5.32
CA LEU A 169 10.40 5.60 -6.31
C LEU A 169 11.32 4.50 -5.73
N TYR A 170 11.67 3.53 -6.55
CA TYR A 170 12.61 2.45 -6.21
C TYR A 170 13.86 2.51 -7.09
N ASN A 171 15.01 2.21 -6.51
CA ASN A 171 16.34 2.28 -7.13
C ASN A 171 16.57 3.62 -7.85
N SER A 172 16.32 4.70 -7.10
CA SER A 172 16.17 6.02 -7.68
C SER A 172 17.47 6.83 -7.67
N SER A 173 17.62 7.74 -8.63
CA SER A 173 18.67 8.74 -8.67
C SER A 173 18.18 10.03 -9.29
N VAL A 174 18.62 11.17 -8.73
CA VAL A 174 18.33 12.50 -9.26
C VAL A 174 19.33 12.87 -10.37
N ASN A 175 18.80 13.45 -11.45
CA ASN A 175 19.60 13.99 -12.55
C ASN A 175 19.99 15.46 -12.31
N PRO A 176 21.04 15.99 -12.99
CA PRO A 176 21.44 17.39 -12.85
C PRO A 176 20.36 18.42 -13.22
N ASP A 177 19.38 18.06 -14.05
CA ASP A 177 18.25 18.90 -14.43
C ASP A 177 17.08 18.85 -13.44
N GLY A 178 17.22 18.08 -12.34
CA GLY A 178 16.20 17.88 -11.31
C GLY A 178 15.17 16.80 -11.62
N SER A 179 15.23 16.16 -12.79
CA SER A 179 14.45 14.94 -13.07
C SER A 179 15.00 13.74 -12.29
N TRP A 180 14.23 12.67 -12.22
CA TRP A 180 14.63 11.43 -11.55
C TRP A 180 14.69 10.26 -12.51
N ASN A 181 15.55 9.29 -12.18
CA ASN A 181 15.49 7.94 -12.71
C ASN A 181 14.96 7.03 -11.60
N ALA A 182 14.17 6.03 -11.93
CA ALA A 182 13.72 4.99 -11.00
C ALA A 182 13.46 3.70 -11.77
N ASP A 183 13.75 2.56 -11.16
CA ASP A 183 13.43 1.26 -11.76
C ASP A 183 11.94 0.97 -11.68
N SER A 184 11.28 1.39 -10.60
CA SER A 184 9.82 1.41 -10.50
C SER A 184 9.31 2.65 -9.79
N THR A 185 8.03 2.96 -10.05
CA THR A 185 7.28 4.01 -9.37
C THR A 185 5.88 3.54 -9.03
N ALA A 186 5.34 4.03 -7.92
CA ALA A 186 3.95 3.82 -7.55
C ALA A 186 3.31 5.10 -7.01
N VAL A 187 2.05 5.33 -7.37
CA VAL A 187 1.21 6.41 -6.85
C VAL A 187 0.09 5.81 -6.02
N TRP A 188 -0.16 6.38 -4.85
CA TRP A 188 -1.20 5.93 -3.93
C TRP A 188 -2.08 7.09 -3.51
N ASP A 189 -3.38 6.92 -3.60
CA ASP A 189 -4.33 7.86 -3.00
C ASP A 189 -4.40 7.63 -1.49
N LEU A 190 -3.88 8.55 -0.71
CA LEU A 190 -3.85 8.44 0.75
C LEU A 190 -5.23 8.51 1.42
N LEU A 191 -6.28 8.84 0.68
CA LEU A 191 -7.67 8.88 1.16
C LEU A 191 -8.46 7.60 0.82
N GLY A 192 -7.90 6.74 -0.03
CA GLY A 192 -8.51 5.50 -0.48
C GLY A 192 -8.01 4.25 0.27
N ASN A 193 -8.44 3.10 -0.21
CA ASN A 193 -7.96 1.77 0.20
C ASN A 193 -7.33 1.04 -0.98
N GLU A 194 -6.65 1.78 -1.82
CA GLU A 194 -6.16 1.30 -3.10
C GLU A 194 -5.17 0.16 -2.92
N GLN A 195 -5.33 -0.81 -3.80
CA GLN A 195 -4.34 -1.82 -4.10
C GLN A 195 -3.73 -1.52 -5.47
N ARG A 196 -2.49 -1.93 -5.66
CA ARG A 196 -1.91 -2.03 -7.01
C ARG A 196 -2.74 -3.00 -7.85
N PRO A 197 -2.72 -2.87 -9.17
CA PRO A 197 -3.25 -3.93 -10.03
C PRO A 197 -2.67 -5.27 -9.61
N TYR A 198 -3.53 -6.28 -9.49
CA TYR A 198 -3.07 -7.61 -9.11
C TYR A 198 -1.94 -8.08 -10.01
N THR A 199 -0.94 -8.69 -9.42
CA THR A 199 0.31 -9.16 -10.02
C THR A 199 1.32 -8.05 -10.37
N TRP A 200 1.01 -6.78 -10.10
CA TRP A 200 1.98 -5.71 -10.22
C TRP A 200 2.74 -5.54 -8.91
N ALA A 201 4.06 -5.47 -8.99
CA ALA A 201 4.88 -4.96 -7.89
C ALA A 201 4.61 -3.46 -7.66
N SER A 202 5.07 -2.96 -6.54
CA SER A 202 5.26 -1.52 -6.32
C SER A 202 6.77 -1.24 -6.23
N ALA A 203 7.17 -0.27 -5.43
CA ALA A 203 8.54 -0.20 -4.93
C ALA A 203 8.78 -1.22 -3.80
N ASP A 204 7.76 -1.95 -3.37
CA ASP A 204 7.77 -3.02 -2.38
C ASP A 204 7.34 -4.33 -3.08
N ALA A 205 8.02 -5.43 -2.82
CA ALA A 205 7.84 -6.68 -3.55
C ALA A 205 6.43 -7.29 -3.41
N ALA A 206 5.73 -7.01 -2.31
CA ALA A 206 4.36 -7.44 -2.10
C ALA A 206 3.30 -6.59 -2.85
N GLY A 207 3.72 -5.57 -3.61
CA GLY A 207 2.80 -4.61 -4.24
C GLY A 207 2.13 -3.67 -3.22
N LEU A 208 2.78 -3.42 -2.09
CA LEU A 208 2.29 -2.61 -0.99
C LEU A 208 2.85 -1.18 -1.03
N PRO A 209 2.16 -0.19 -0.44
CA PRO A 209 2.74 1.12 -0.16
C PRO A 209 3.72 1.01 1.02
N ILE A 210 4.93 1.57 0.86
CA ILE A 210 5.95 1.52 1.92
C ILE A 210 5.57 2.40 3.10
N PHE A 211 5.26 3.68 2.85
CA PHE A 211 5.11 4.71 3.86
C PHE A 211 4.07 4.37 4.96
N PRO A 212 2.87 3.86 4.66
CA PRO A 212 1.88 3.54 5.69
C PRO A 212 2.32 2.47 6.68
N GLY A 213 3.30 1.65 6.32
CA GLY A 213 3.84 0.60 7.18
C GLY A 213 5.07 0.95 7.99
N LEU A 214 5.55 2.19 7.92
CA LEU A 214 6.75 2.64 8.64
C LEU A 214 6.43 3.02 10.08
N VAL A 215 7.29 2.61 11.02
CA VAL A 215 7.26 3.17 12.38
C VAL A 215 7.77 4.61 12.34
N ARG A 216 6.99 5.57 12.84
CA ARG A 216 7.33 7.00 12.79
C ARG A 216 7.40 7.60 14.19
N TYR A 217 8.38 8.48 14.39
CA TYR A 217 8.60 9.10 15.70
C TYR A 217 7.45 10.03 16.14
N ASP A 218 6.81 10.74 15.21
CA ASP A 218 5.71 11.66 15.53
C ASP A 218 4.50 10.92 16.12
N GLU A 219 4.21 9.71 15.69
CA GLU A 219 3.15 8.86 16.24
C GLU A 219 3.52 8.30 17.61
N VAL A 220 4.76 7.80 17.75
CA VAL A 220 5.26 7.30 19.04
C VAL A 220 5.26 8.42 20.08
N ALA A 221 5.70 9.62 19.71
CA ALA A 221 5.73 10.79 20.60
C ALA A 221 4.32 11.23 21.06
N THR A 222 3.29 10.98 20.25
CA THR A 222 1.88 11.26 20.63
C THR A 222 1.22 10.08 21.36
N GLY A 223 1.89 8.93 21.45
CA GLY A 223 1.38 7.74 22.11
C GLY A 223 0.30 7.00 21.30
N ASN A 224 0.17 7.27 19.99
CA ASN A 224 -0.94 6.76 19.18
C ASN A 224 -0.48 6.35 17.78
N ILE A 225 -0.40 5.04 17.58
CA ILE A 225 -0.16 4.43 16.26
C ILE A 225 -1.42 3.66 15.87
N GLN A 226 -1.96 3.93 14.68
CA GLN A 226 -3.24 3.39 14.21
C GLN A 226 -3.11 2.59 12.91
N HIS A 227 -2.01 1.91 12.71
CA HIS A 227 -1.75 1.09 11.52
C HIS A 227 -0.80 -0.07 11.82
N ALA A 228 -0.81 -1.06 10.93
CA ALA A 228 0.16 -2.16 10.92
C ALA A 228 1.53 -1.68 10.44
N PHE A 229 2.58 -2.38 10.84
CA PHE A 229 3.92 -2.13 10.31
C PHE A 229 4.25 -3.10 9.18
N ARG A 230 5.22 -2.75 8.34
CA ARG A 230 5.83 -3.66 7.38
C ARG A 230 7.01 -4.41 8.02
N PHE A 231 7.22 -5.65 7.57
CA PHE A 231 8.39 -6.43 7.95
C PHE A 231 8.87 -7.31 6.80
N THR A 232 10.08 -7.86 6.92
CA THR A 232 10.70 -8.73 5.93
C THR A 232 10.98 -10.13 6.47
N LEU A 233 11.07 -11.10 5.55
CA LEU A 233 11.54 -12.47 5.79
C LEU A 233 12.49 -12.90 4.67
N PRO A 234 13.43 -13.85 4.93
CA PRO A 234 14.38 -14.30 3.90
C PRO A 234 13.72 -15.02 2.72
N LYS A 235 12.54 -15.58 2.91
CA LYS A 235 11.86 -16.40 1.90
C LYS A 235 10.36 -16.24 1.98
N SER A 236 9.73 -16.22 0.81
CA SER A 236 8.29 -16.28 0.63
C SER A 236 7.94 -17.30 -0.47
N ARG A 237 6.65 -17.58 -0.66
CA ARG A 237 6.15 -18.43 -1.77
C ARG A 237 5.46 -17.59 -2.84
N ALA A 238 5.21 -18.21 -4.01
CA ALA A 238 4.47 -17.61 -5.12
C ALA A 238 2.97 -17.45 -4.79
N ALA A 239 2.67 -16.70 -3.75
CA ALA A 239 1.32 -16.41 -3.28
C ALA A 239 1.30 -15.09 -2.50
N PHE A 240 0.11 -14.52 -2.35
CA PHE A 240 -0.12 -13.37 -1.50
C PHE A 240 -1.47 -13.44 -0.78
N VAL A 241 -1.60 -12.64 0.28
CA VAL A 241 -2.85 -12.38 0.98
C VAL A 241 -3.06 -10.87 1.08
N PRO A 242 -4.29 -10.36 1.01
CA PRO A 242 -4.55 -8.93 1.16
C PRO A 242 -3.98 -8.37 2.48
N PRO A 243 -3.44 -7.12 2.48
CA PRO A 243 -3.51 -6.11 1.43
C PRO A 243 -2.50 -6.27 0.28
N ALA A 244 -1.60 -7.25 0.32
CA ALA A 244 -0.67 -7.48 -0.78
C ALA A 244 -1.41 -7.80 -2.10
N SER A 245 -0.81 -7.43 -3.23
CA SER A 245 -1.33 -7.66 -4.58
C SER A 245 -0.35 -8.45 -5.47
N HIS A 246 0.85 -8.75 -4.97
CA HIS A 246 1.92 -9.39 -5.71
C HIS A 246 2.70 -10.38 -4.83
N TRP A 247 3.47 -11.25 -5.47
CA TRP A 247 4.43 -12.18 -4.86
C TRP A 247 5.82 -12.00 -5.47
N ALA A 248 6.87 -12.16 -4.66
CA ALA A 248 8.26 -11.97 -5.09
C ALA A 248 9.09 -13.25 -5.12
N ALA A 249 8.45 -14.42 -5.20
CA ALA A 249 9.14 -15.70 -5.19
C ALA A 249 8.56 -16.70 -6.18
N ASN A 250 9.38 -17.67 -6.58
CA ASN A 250 8.96 -18.76 -7.45
C ASN A 250 8.67 -20.07 -6.68
N SER A 251 8.79 -20.07 -5.35
CA SER A 251 8.54 -21.25 -4.54
C SER A 251 7.05 -21.60 -4.54
N SER A 252 6.72 -22.84 -4.85
CA SER A 252 5.36 -23.39 -4.70
C SER A 252 5.14 -24.12 -3.39
N ASP A 253 6.11 -24.06 -2.44
CA ASP A 253 6.01 -24.72 -1.15
C ASP A 253 4.83 -24.13 -0.35
N PRO A 254 3.77 -24.91 -0.12
CA PRO A 254 2.56 -24.41 0.55
C PRO A 254 2.80 -24.06 2.03
N THR A 255 3.92 -24.49 2.62
CA THR A 255 4.27 -24.22 4.00
C THR A 255 5.01 -22.88 4.16
N ALA A 256 5.55 -22.30 3.05
CA ALA A 256 6.24 -21.02 3.10
C ALA A 256 5.24 -19.84 3.22
N PRO A 257 5.64 -18.72 3.82
CA PRO A 257 4.78 -17.57 3.99
C PRO A 257 4.43 -16.91 2.63
N PRO A 258 3.16 -16.57 2.37
CA PRO A 258 2.80 -15.70 1.26
C PRO A 258 3.14 -14.24 1.59
N MET A 259 3.36 -13.39 0.56
CA MET A 259 3.41 -11.94 0.77
C MET A 259 2.09 -11.44 1.38
N GLY A 260 2.14 -10.42 2.23
CA GLY A 260 0.97 -9.96 2.97
C GLY A 260 0.64 -10.80 4.23
N MET A 261 1.36 -11.91 4.50
CA MET A 261 1.18 -12.65 5.76
C MET A 261 1.26 -11.68 6.95
N ARG A 262 0.31 -11.80 7.88
CA ARG A 262 0.21 -10.88 9.01
C ARG A 262 0.60 -11.54 10.31
N LEU A 263 1.60 -10.99 10.99
CA LEU A 263 1.98 -11.35 12.35
C LEU A 263 1.29 -10.43 13.35
N ARG A 264 0.95 -10.96 14.51
CA ARG A 264 0.45 -10.18 15.64
C ARG A 264 1.25 -10.56 16.89
N LEU A 265 1.70 -9.57 17.65
CA LEU A 265 2.28 -9.81 18.97
C LEU A 265 1.18 -10.36 19.90
N LYS A 266 1.43 -11.49 20.55
CA LYS A 266 0.45 -12.16 21.43
C LYS A 266 -0.03 -11.21 22.53
N SER A 267 -1.32 -11.20 22.81
CA SER A 267 -1.90 -10.38 23.87
C SER A 267 -1.27 -10.68 25.24
N SER A 268 -0.87 -11.93 25.48
CA SER A 268 -0.22 -12.41 26.71
C SER A 268 1.24 -11.98 26.86
N TYR A 269 1.88 -11.44 25.82
CA TYR A 269 3.26 -10.97 25.93
C TYR A 269 3.32 -9.72 26.81
N ASP A 270 4.06 -9.78 27.92
CA ASP A 270 4.17 -8.66 28.85
C ASP A 270 5.08 -7.57 28.27
N ILE A 271 4.55 -6.36 28.12
CA ILE A 271 5.26 -5.19 27.62
C ILE A 271 5.54 -4.16 28.73
N SER A 272 5.16 -4.42 29.97
CA SER A 272 5.26 -3.46 31.08
C SER A 272 6.71 -3.10 31.46
N GLY A 273 7.66 -3.97 31.10
CA GLY A 273 9.09 -3.75 31.34
C GLY A 273 9.78 -2.85 30.29
N PHE A 274 9.09 -2.46 29.22
CA PHE A 274 9.63 -1.55 28.21
C PHE A 274 9.34 -0.08 28.59
N ASP A 275 10.15 0.84 28.08
CA ASP A 275 9.84 2.27 28.22
C ASP A 275 8.55 2.66 27.48
N ALA A 276 8.03 3.87 27.78
CA ALA A 276 6.73 4.29 27.28
C ALA A 276 6.66 4.34 25.74
N GLN A 277 7.74 4.72 25.06
CA GLN A 277 7.75 4.81 23.60
C GLN A 277 7.71 3.40 22.96
N MET A 278 8.48 2.47 23.50
CA MET A 278 8.47 1.07 23.02
C MET A 278 7.14 0.38 23.35
N GLN A 279 6.50 0.71 24.46
CA GLN A 279 5.16 0.21 24.76
C GLN A 279 4.14 0.67 23.72
N VAL A 280 4.24 1.89 23.16
CA VAL A 280 3.38 2.37 22.07
C VAL A 280 3.56 1.50 20.82
N ILE A 281 4.80 1.23 20.42
CA ILE A 281 5.12 0.38 19.27
C ILE A 281 4.60 -1.05 19.49
N LEU A 282 4.90 -1.64 20.64
CA LEU A 282 4.48 -3.02 20.97
C LEU A 282 2.95 -3.14 21.10
N THR A 283 2.27 -2.10 21.56
CA THR A 283 0.80 -2.03 21.57
C THR A 283 0.24 -2.04 20.15
N ALA A 284 0.82 -1.27 19.24
CA ALA A 284 0.43 -1.31 17.83
C ALA A 284 0.68 -2.68 17.19
N MET A 285 1.78 -3.37 17.55
CA MET A 285 2.03 -4.75 17.11
C MET A 285 0.98 -5.74 17.63
N LYS A 286 0.38 -5.50 18.81
CA LYS A 286 -0.74 -6.30 19.33
C LYS A 286 -2.05 -5.98 18.64
N THR A 287 -2.29 -4.71 18.30
CA THR A 287 -3.56 -4.23 17.76
C THR A 287 -3.63 -4.38 16.25
N TYR A 288 -2.59 -3.93 15.54
CA TYR A 288 -2.56 -3.87 14.08
C TYR A 288 -1.60 -4.88 13.45
N GLY A 289 -0.59 -5.35 14.19
CA GLY A 289 0.37 -6.36 13.75
C GLY A 289 1.39 -5.87 12.73
N LEU A 290 2.02 -6.85 12.07
CA LEU A 290 3.07 -6.68 11.07
C LEU A 290 2.63 -7.35 9.76
N ILE A 291 2.88 -6.73 8.60
CA ILE A 291 2.54 -7.27 7.28
C ILE A 291 3.83 -7.59 6.53
N LEU A 292 3.96 -8.83 6.04
CA LEU A 292 5.11 -9.25 5.23
C LEU A 292 5.08 -8.53 3.88
N ALA A 293 6.04 -7.64 3.69
CA ALA A 293 6.06 -6.71 2.58
C ALA A 293 7.13 -7.02 1.53
N ASP A 294 8.25 -7.63 1.97
CA ASP A 294 9.34 -7.94 1.08
C ASP A 294 10.16 -9.16 1.58
N ASN A 295 11.04 -9.68 0.68
CA ASN A 295 12.09 -10.59 1.07
C ASN A 295 13.32 -9.78 1.57
N GLY A 296 13.87 -10.22 2.70
CA GLY A 296 15.00 -9.54 3.37
C GLY A 296 15.43 -10.32 4.59
N SER A 297 16.03 -9.66 5.55
CA SER A 297 16.42 -10.31 6.82
C SER A 297 15.17 -10.69 7.65
N ALA A 298 15.31 -11.74 8.46
CA ALA A 298 14.19 -12.26 9.24
C ALA A 298 13.75 -11.27 10.33
N LEU A 299 12.45 -10.96 10.34
CA LEU A 299 11.77 -10.12 11.32
C LEU A 299 12.37 -8.70 11.45
N TYR A 300 12.88 -8.16 10.34
CA TYR A 300 13.24 -6.76 10.26
C TYR A 300 11.97 -5.95 10.06
N VAL A 301 11.68 -5.09 11.04
CA VAL A 301 10.55 -4.14 11.01
C VAL A 301 11.10 -2.81 10.55
N THR A 302 10.45 -2.18 9.58
CA THR A 302 10.97 -0.96 8.96
C THR A 302 10.37 0.28 9.62
N GLY A 303 11.18 1.31 9.79
CA GLY A 303 10.77 2.61 10.30
C GLY A 303 11.49 3.76 9.62
N VAL A 304 11.18 4.97 10.06
CA VAL A 304 11.77 6.21 9.55
C VAL A 304 12.97 6.59 10.40
N SER A 305 14.10 6.94 9.77
CA SER A 305 15.22 7.55 10.47
C SER A 305 14.81 8.91 11.05
N ASP A 306 15.09 9.12 12.35
CA ASP A 306 14.78 10.35 13.03
C ASP A 306 15.80 10.58 14.15
N SER A 307 16.42 11.76 14.20
CA SER A 307 17.44 12.10 15.19
C SER A 307 16.95 12.07 16.65
N ARG A 308 15.65 11.98 16.86
CA ARG A 308 15.02 11.89 18.18
C ARG A 308 14.95 10.48 18.74
N TRP A 309 15.20 9.42 17.91
CA TRP A 309 15.29 8.06 18.43
C TRP A 309 16.45 7.89 19.39
N GLY A 310 16.19 7.30 20.56
CA GLY A 310 17.16 6.98 21.59
C GLY A 310 17.66 5.55 21.52
N SER A 311 18.49 5.17 22.50
CA SER A 311 18.99 3.80 22.67
C SER A 311 17.93 2.79 23.09
N ASP A 312 16.76 3.23 23.47
CA ASP A 312 15.61 2.43 23.91
C ASP A 312 15.13 1.49 22.80
N LEU A 313 15.32 1.87 21.50
CA LEU A 313 15.05 1.00 20.35
C LEU A 313 15.72 -0.37 20.47
N GLU A 314 16.91 -0.45 21.10
CA GLU A 314 17.62 -1.69 21.31
C GLU A 314 16.82 -2.70 22.14
N SER A 315 15.91 -2.23 23.01
CA SER A 315 15.05 -3.10 23.81
C SER A 315 14.08 -3.91 22.95
N LEU A 316 13.67 -3.43 21.77
CA LEU A 316 12.84 -4.20 20.83
C LEU A 316 13.54 -5.48 20.35
N LYS A 317 14.88 -5.48 20.32
CA LYS A 317 15.68 -6.68 19.99
C LYS A 317 15.59 -7.79 21.04
N THR A 318 14.89 -7.57 22.16
CA THR A 318 14.61 -8.60 23.15
C THR A 318 13.30 -9.34 22.89
N VAL A 319 12.46 -8.87 21.96
CA VAL A 319 11.16 -9.46 21.63
C VAL A 319 11.34 -10.63 20.66
N PRO A 320 11.18 -11.90 21.10
CA PRO A 320 11.46 -13.06 20.27
C PRO A 320 10.32 -13.29 19.25
N ALA A 321 10.64 -13.89 18.11
CA ALA A 321 9.66 -14.32 17.13
C ALA A 321 8.56 -15.22 17.72
N SER A 322 8.89 -16.03 18.72
CA SER A 322 7.94 -16.89 19.44
C SER A 322 6.87 -16.12 20.23
N ALA A 323 7.07 -14.82 20.45
CA ALA A 323 6.07 -13.94 21.05
C ALA A 323 4.96 -13.54 20.05
N PHE A 324 5.15 -13.81 18.77
CA PHE A 324 4.16 -13.55 17.73
C PHE A 324 3.31 -14.78 17.39
N GLU A 325 2.22 -14.51 16.72
CA GLU A 325 1.34 -15.49 16.09
C GLU A 325 0.96 -15.00 14.70
N VAL A 326 0.67 -15.93 13.77
CA VAL A 326 0.18 -15.61 12.44
C VAL A 326 -1.32 -15.47 12.50
N VAL A 327 -1.85 -14.36 12.01
CA VAL A 327 -3.30 -14.16 11.85
C VAL A 327 -3.79 -14.99 10.67
N GLN A 328 -5.01 -15.56 10.78
CA GLN A 328 -5.59 -16.42 9.77
C GLN A 328 -5.54 -15.79 8.39
N MET A 329 -4.92 -16.51 7.45
CA MET A 329 -4.73 -16.08 6.08
C MET A 329 -5.89 -16.56 5.19
N THR A 330 -6.86 -15.69 4.96
CA THR A 330 -8.00 -16.00 4.09
C THR A 330 -8.49 -14.72 3.39
N PRO A 331 -8.56 -14.70 2.05
CA PRO A 331 -8.11 -15.73 1.09
C PRO A 331 -6.60 -15.70 0.85
N VAL A 332 -6.04 -16.82 0.36
CA VAL A 332 -4.68 -16.89 -0.18
C VAL A 332 -4.76 -16.95 -1.70
N TYR A 333 -4.09 -16.02 -2.37
CA TYR A 333 -4.08 -15.89 -3.82
C TYR A 333 -2.76 -16.36 -4.43
N THR A 334 -2.87 -16.97 -5.61
CA THR A 334 -1.76 -17.43 -6.44
C THR A 334 -2.04 -17.01 -7.89
N ASN A 335 -1.12 -17.27 -8.80
CA ASN A 335 -1.35 -17.03 -10.23
C ASN A 335 -2.60 -17.74 -10.79
N ALA A 336 -3.11 -18.79 -10.12
CA ALA A 336 -4.25 -19.55 -10.59
C ALA A 336 -5.61 -19.03 -10.09
N ASN A 337 -5.63 -18.21 -9.03
CA ASN A 337 -6.89 -17.86 -8.34
C ASN A 337 -6.98 -16.43 -7.81
N TYR A 338 -6.06 -15.52 -8.19
CA TYR A 338 -6.22 -14.13 -7.79
C TYR A 338 -7.48 -13.51 -8.41
N PRO A 339 -8.08 -12.50 -7.78
CA PRO A 339 -9.32 -11.91 -8.27
C PRO A 339 -9.15 -11.33 -9.67
N THR A 340 -10.11 -11.60 -10.53
CA THR A 340 -10.22 -11.01 -11.87
C THR A 340 -11.41 -10.06 -11.91
N GLY A 341 -11.29 -9.00 -12.68
CA GLY A 341 -12.33 -7.99 -12.82
C GLY A 341 -12.05 -7.08 -14.02
N SER A 342 -12.79 -5.98 -14.11
CA SER A 342 -12.64 -5.04 -15.21
C SER A 342 -11.70 -3.89 -14.82
N ALA A 343 -10.74 -3.61 -15.68
CA ALA A 343 -10.00 -2.35 -15.63
C ALA A 343 -10.97 -1.15 -15.75
N PRO A 344 -10.58 0.06 -15.35
CA PRO A 344 -11.41 1.24 -15.47
C PRO A 344 -11.86 1.50 -16.90
N THR A 345 -13.02 2.16 -17.06
CA THR A 345 -13.50 2.62 -18.35
C THR A 345 -13.33 4.13 -18.44
N ILE A 346 -12.69 4.61 -19.49
CA ILE A 346 -12.62 6.03 -19.85
C ILE A 346 -13.66 6.28 -20.95
N SER A 347 -14.76 6.94 -20.61
CA SER A 347 -15.84 7.22 -21.57
C SER A 347 -15.57 8.49 -22.40
N SER A 348 -14.77 9.41 -21.87
CA SER A 348 -14.34 10.61 -22.61
C SER A 348 -13.01 11.15 -22.09
N LEU A 349 -12.24 11.76 -23.00
CA LEU A 349 -11.16 12.69 -22.74
C LEU A 349 -11.19 13.74 -23.84
N THR A 350 -11.44 15.00 -23.48
CA THR A 350 -11.63 16.10 -24.43
C THR A 350 -10.81 17.32 -24.02
N ALA A 351 -10.52 18.18 -24.97
CA ALA A 351 -9.92 19.49 -24.76
C ALA A 351 -10.93 20.57 -25.18
N SER A 352 -10.99 21.68 -24.44
CA SER A 352 -11.88 22.82 -24.74
C SER A 352 -11.58 23.48 -26.09
N ALA A 353 -10.36 23.28 -26.59
CA ALA A 353 -9.92 23.71 -27.92
C ALA A 353 -8.93 22.72 -28.52
N ALA A 354 -9.08 22.37 -29.79
CA ALA A 354 -8.13 21.51 -30.51
C ALA A 354 -6.90 22.29 -31.01
N HIS A 355 -6.97 23.61 -31.07
CA HIS A 355 -5.90 24.53 -31.48
C HIS A 355 -5.82 25.70 -30.50
N VAL A 356 -4.63 26.11 -30.14
CA VAL A 356 -4.38 27.24 -29.23
C VAL A 356 -3.06 27.90 -29.60
N SER A 357 -2.92 29.21 -29.37
CA SER A 357 -1.60 29.89 -29.44
C SER A 357 -0.65 29.34 -28.36
N SER A 358 0.67 29.43 -28.60
CA SER A 358 1.68 29.01 -27.64
C SER A 358 1.44 29.60 -26.23
N GLY A 359 1.33 28.72 -25.22
CA GLY A 359 1.02 29.10 -23.84
C GLY A 359 -0.45 29.47 -23.58
N GLY A 360 -1.33 29.37 -24.56
CA GLY A 360 -2.76 29.59 -24.38
C GLY A 360 -3.41 28.54 -23.51
N SER A 361 -4.46 28.93 -22.77
CA SER A 361 -5.13 28.07 -21.78
C SER A 361 -6.11 27.14 -22.46
N VAL A 362 -6.02 25.83 -22.10
CA VAL A 362 -6.96 24.78 -22.54
C VAL A 362 -7.40 23.99 -21.32
N THR A 363 -8.71 23.75 -21.20
CA THR A 363 -9.24 22.83 -20.18
C THR A 363 -9.36 21.43 -20.76
N LEU A 364 -8.68 20.49 -20.17
CA LEU A 364 -8.90 19.06 -20.38
C LEU A 364 -10.07 18.61 -19.49
N SER A 365 -10.95 17.80 -20.05
CA SER A 365 -12.08 17.22 -19.31
C SER A 365 -12.18 15.72 -19.62
N TRP A 366 -12.49 14.92 -18.59
CA TRP A 366 -12.59 13.48 -18.74
C TRP A 366 -13.71 12.88 -17.89
N SER A 367 -14.13 11.69 -18.28
CA SER A 367 -15.01 10.83 -17.50
C SER A 367 -14.39 9.44 -17.45
N ALA A 368 -14.10 9.00 -16.25
CA ALA A 368 -13.61 7.65 -15.96
C ALA A 368 -14.47 7.02 -14.86
N SER A 369 -14.78 5.74 -14.99
CA SER A 369 -15.52 4.97 -14.02
C SER A 369 -14.70 3.80 -13.51
N SER A 370 -14.94 3.41 -12.25
CA SER A 370 -14.23 2.31 -11.57
C SER A 370 -12.71 2.52 -11.47
N ALA A 371 -12.26 3.78 -11.47
CA ALA A 371 -10.87 4.13 -11.25
C ALA A 371 -10.63 4.49 -9.79
N ASP A 372 -9.57 3.98 -9.19
CA ASP A 372 -9.11 4.35 -7.86
C ASP A 372 -8.37 5.69 -7.92
N TYR A 373 -7.56 5.88 -8.97
CA TYR A 373 -6.87 7.14 -9.24
C TYR A 373 -6.65 7.36 -10.74
N VAL A 374 -6.34 8.60 -11.07
CA VAL A 374 -6.11 9.05 -12.45
C VAL A 374 -4.80 9.83 -12.54
N ILE A 375 -4.01 9.56 -13.60
CA ILE A 375 -2.79 10.29 -13.92
C ILE A 375 -2.95 10.89 -15.31
N VAL A 376 -2.59 12.17 -15.48
CA VAL A 376 -2.57 12.85 -16.79
C VAL A 376 -1.17 13.33 -17.10
N ARG A 377 -0.66 12.98 -18.27
CA ARG A 377 0.67 13.42 -18.73
C ARG A 377 0.65 13.94 -20.18
N PRO A 378 1.59 14.79 -20.56
CA PRO A 378 2.59 15.44 -19.71
C PRO A 378 2.00 16.52 -18.80
N GLY A 379 2.74 16.93 -17.78
CA GLY A 379 2.57 18.19 -17.06
C GLY A 379 1.60 18.23 -15.89
N LEU A 380 0.76 17.19 -15.65
CA LEU A 380 -0.24 17.20 -14.57
C LEU A 380 0.02 16.15 -13.46
N GLY A 381 0.54 14.96 -13.80
CA GLY A 381 0.72 13.87 -12.82
C GLY A 381 -0.61 13.29 -12.31
N ALA A 382 -0.63 12.83 -11.06
CA ALA A 382 -1.84 12.35 -10.41
C ALA A 382 -2.76 13.54 -10.09
N VAL A 383 -4.04 13.39 -10.43
CA VAL A 383 -5.02 14.49 -10.36
C VAL A 383 -6.29 14.04 -9.65
N ARG A 384 -6.93 14.99 -8.96
CA ARG A 384 -8.28 14.84 -8.44
C ARG A 384 -9.28 15.58 -9.31
N GLY A 385 -10.50 15.09 -9.33
CA GLY A 385 -11.58 15.67 -10.15
C GLY A 385 -11.58 15.16 -11.59
N THR A 386 -12.30 15.85 -12.44
CA THR A 386 -12.59 15.46 -13.83
C THR A 386 -12.16 16.49 -14.86
N THR A 387 -11.47 17.54 -14.42
CA THR A 387 -10.96 18.62 -15.28
C THR A 387 -9.61 19.11 -14.80
N ALA A 388 -8.79 19.60 -15.73
CA ALA A 388 -7.56 20.33 -15.42
C ALA A 388 -7.24 21.33 -16.52
N THR A 389 -6.58 22.44 -16.16
CA THR A 389 -6.11 23.44 -17.10
C THR A 389 -4.65 23.18 -17.48
N VAL A 390 -4.35 23.25 -18.77
CA VAL A 390 -3.01 23.15 -19.34
C VAL A 390 -2.70 24.34 -20.25
N ASN A 391 -1.41 24.66 -20.38
CA ASN A 391 -0.95 25.77 -21.20
C ASN A 391 0.18 25.30 -22.13
N PRO A 392 -0.14 24.52 -23.18
CA PRO A 392 0.88 23.94 -24.05
C PRO A 392 1.61 25.04 -24.87
N THR A 393 2.94 24.94 -24.93
CA THR A 393 3.80 25.82 -25.72
C THR A 393 4.19 25.21 -27.06
N ALA A 394 3.88 23.95 -27.28
CA ALA A 394 4.05 23.18 -28.52
C ALA A 394 2.90 22.18 -28.66
N THR A 395 2.66 21.68 -29.86
CA THR A 395 1.67 20.62 -30.09
C THR A 395 1.91 19.46 -29.11
N THR A 396 0.90 19.20 -28.29
CA THR A 396 1.02 18.27 -27.14
C THR A 396 -0.10 17.25 -27.18
N THR A 397 0.27 15.96 -27.09
CA THR A 397 -0.69 14.87 -26.88
C THR A 397 -0.72 14.54 -25.41
N TYR A 398 -1.86 14.77 -24.78
CA TYR A 398 -2.12 14.40 -23.40
C TYR A 398 -2.66 12.98 -23.32
N THR A 399 -2.13 12.20 -22.38
CA THR A 399 -2.58 10.84 -22.10
C THR A 399 -3.13 10.80 -20.68
N LEU A 400 -4.36 10.34 -20.56
CA LEU A 400 -4.99 10.02 -19.28
C LEU A 400 -4.86 8.52 -19.03
N TYR A 401 -4.40 8.16 -17.84
CA TYR A 401 -4.36 6.80 -17.31
C TYR A 401 -5.34 6.71 -16.16
N ALA A 402 -6.23 5.74 -16.21
CA ALA A 402 -7.14 5.39 -15.13
C ALA A 402 -6.77 3.99 -14.62
N THR A 403 -6.57 3.81 -13.32
CA THR A 403 -6.04 2.58 -12.72
C THR A 403 -6.95 2.12 -11.59
N ASN A 404 -7.15 0.81 -11.46
CA ASN A 404 -7.74 0.13 -10.30
C ASN A 404 -7.02 -1.20 -10.05
N GLN A 405 -7.45 -1.96 -9.07
CA GLN A 405 -6.87 -3.27 -8.72
C GLN A 405 -6.92 -4.32 -9.85
N TYR A 406 -7.67 -4.11 -10.92
CA TYR A 406 -7.80 -5.05 -12.04
C TYR A 406 -7.04 -4.60 -13.30
N GLY A 407 -6.40 -3.45 -13.26
CA GLY A 407 -5.56 -2.98 -14.35
C GLY A 407 -5.66 -1.49 -14.64
N ARG A 408 -5.12 -1.11 -15.79
CA ARG A 408 -5.04 0.27 -16.26
C ARG A 408 -5.62 0.41 -17.67
N THR A 409 -6.36 1.50 -17.88
CA THR A 409 -6.85 1.93 -19.19
C THR A 409 -6.31 3.32 -19.52
N SER A 410 -6.11 3.63 -20.78
CA SER A 410 -5.65 4.95 -21.20
C SER A 410 -6.45 5.52 -22.37
N ALA A 411 -6.49 6.85 -22.45
CA ALA A 411 -7.04 7.61 -23.57
C ALA A 411 -6.14 8.81 -23.86
N THR A 412 -6.21 9.33 -25.11
CA THR A 412 -5.38 10.47 -25.53
C THR A 412 -6.21 11.57 -26.17
N VAL A 413 -5.74 12.81 -26.02
CA VAL A 413 -6.23 13.98 -26.75
C VAL A 413 -5.05 14.87 -27.14
N THR A 414 -5.06 15.40 -28.39
CA THR A 414 -3.99 16.28 -28.88
C THR A 414 -4.50 17.72 -28.96
N VAL A 415 -3.69 18.63 -28.43
CA VAL A 415 -3.86 20.09 -28.60
C VAL A 415 -2.75 20.59 -29.51
N ASN A 416 -3.12 21.18 -30.60
CA ASN A 416 -2.20 21.71 -31.60
C ASN A 416 -1.80 23.15 -31.27
N VAL A 417 -0.52 23.45 -31.38
CA VAL A 417 0.07 24.78 -31.26
C VAL A 417 0.81 25.05 -32.56
N PRO A 418 0.33 26.01 -33.38
CA PRO A 418 0.92 26.31 -34.69
C PRO A 418 2.30 26.96 -34.56
#